data_132e1f94354e9d09fc1c6fb4d918c414
#
_entry.id   132e1f94354e9d09fc1c6fb4d918c414
#
_cell.length_a   1.000
_cell.length_b   1.000
_cell.length_c   1.000
_cell.angle_alpha   90.00
_cell.angle_beta   90.00
_cell.angle_gamma   90.00
#
_symmetry.space_group_name_H-M   'P 1'
#
loop_
_entity.id
_entity.type
_entity.pdbx_description
1 polymer ?
#
loop_
_entity_poly.entity_id
_entity_poly.type
_entity_poly.pdbx_seq_one_letter_code
_entity_poly.pdbx_strand_id
1 'polypeptide(L)'
;MTPMQSALRCRDLAKTYDGKVEAVRGIDLEIGVGECFGLLGPNGAGKTTTIEMLEGLLAPTRGEIEILGKRWGDDDDAVRQRLGVSLQETKLADKLTVEETITLFRSFYDRRRPVQEILELTGLTEKRSSWVVKLSGGQRQRLAIACALVGNPELVFLDEPTTGLDPQSRRHLWDIIRDFRRERKTVLLTTHYMEEAERLCDRVAIVDHGKIIALGSPRELIQRLGGDHVVELEVNDPARIAIEDLEKLPSVSRSYREGDLLGLAVKEVHLAIPALMAYLGERGSELEHLSTRHASLEDVFVSLTGRHLRDG
;
A
#
# COMPACT_ATOMS: atom_id res chain seq x y z
N MET A 1 -7.00 23.43 -17.06
CA MET A 1 -6.96 22.54 -15.88
C MET A 1 -6.32 23.34 -14.76
N THR A 2 -7.05 23.59 -13.68
CA THR A 2 -6.48 24.21 -12.47
C THR A 2 -5.39 23.26 -11.95
N PRO A 3 -4.17 23.72 -11.61
CA PRO A 3 -3.17 22.84 -11.04
C PRO A 3 -3.74 22.19 -9.78
N MET A 4 -3.66 20.87 -9.72
CA MET A 4 -4.12 20.09 -8.55
C MET A 4 -3.27 20.57 -7.37
N GLN A 5 -3.92 21.04 -6.31
CA GLN A 5 -3.20 21.50 -5.12
C GLN A 5 -2.53 20.26 -4.48
N SER A 6 -1.22 20.33 -4.32
CA SER A 6 -0.43 19.23 -3.74
C SER A 6 -0.59 19.22 -2.22
N ALA A 7 -0.93 18.05 -1.66
CA ALA A 7 -0.92 17.83 -0.22
C ALA A 7 0.46 17.42 0.28
N LEU A 8 1.21 16.72 -0.56
CA LEU A 8 2.56 16.27 -0.26
C LEU A 8 3.37 16.24 -1.55
N ARG A 9 4.60 16.74 -1.48
CA ARG A 9 5.59 16.63 -2.55
C ARG A 9 6.96 16.34 -1.96
N CYS A 10 7.68 15.39 -2.54
CA CYS A 10 9.10 15.24 -2.28
C CYS A 10 9.88 15.13 -3.60
N ARG A 11 11.14 15.58 -3.55
CA ARG A 11 12.05 15.53 -4.71
C ARG A 11 13.40 15.00 -4.28
N ASP A 12 13.95 14.07 -5.06
CA ASP A 12 15.24 13.42 -4.86
C ASP A 12 15.42 12.93 -3.40
N LEU A 13 14.33 12.41 -2.80
CA LEU A 13 14.33 11.99 -1.41
C LEU A 13 15.20 10.75 -1.24
N ALA A 14 16.23 10.84 -0.39
CA ALA A 14 17.16 9.75 -0.15
C ALA A 14 17.53 9.60 1.32
N LYS A 15 17.76 8.36 1.73
CA LYS A 15 18.24 8.01 3.06
C LYS A 15 19.32 6.95 3.00
N THR A 16 20.47 7.29 3.56
CA THR A 16 21.58 6.35 3.75
C THR A 16 21.88 6.26 5.25
N TYR A 17 21.87 5.05 5.80
CA TYR A 17 22.23 4.77 7.18
C TYR A 17 23.72 4.43 7.26
N ASP A 18 24.42 5.04 8.22
CA ASP A 18 25.84 4.81 8.51
C ASP A 18 26.77 4.90 7.28
N GLY A 19 26.35 5.65 6.26
CA GLY A 19 27.10 5.81 5.01
C GLY A 19 27.19 4.53 4.14
N LYS A 20 26.45 3.47 4.49
CA LYS A 20 26.57 2.16 3.83
C LYS A 20 25.25 1.61 3.29
N VAL A 21 24.16 1.75 4.03
CA VAL A 21 22.87 1.17 3.64
C VAL A 21 21.99 2.27 3.03
N GLU A 22 21.84 2.26 1.72
CA GLU A 22 20.93 3.15 0.99
C GLU A 22 19.50 2.58 1.04
N ALA A 23 18.75 2.98 2.06
CA ALA A 23 17.36 2.53 2.23
C ALA A 23 16.39 3.21 1.25
N VAL A 24 16.66 4.48 0.89
CA VAL A 24 15.89 5.24 -0.10
C VAL A 24 16.86 5.94 -1.05
N ARG A 25 16.60 5.83 -2.37
CA ARG A 25 17.56 6.13 -3.43
C ARG A 25 17.06 7.16 -4.44
N GLY A 26 16.59 8.31 -3.95
CA GLY A 26 16.10 9.40 -4.80
C GLY A 26 14.67 9.16 -5.27
N ILE A 27 13.71 9.29 -4.35
CA ILE A 27 12.28 9.18 -4.65
C ILE A 27 11.73 10.57 -4.97
N ASP A 28 11.02 10.67 -6.10
CA ASP A 28 10.18 11.80 -6.46
C ASP A 28 8.72 11.38 -6.35
N LEU A 29 7.93 12.12 -5.56
CA LEU A 29 6.53 11.82 -5.31
C LEU A 29 5.70 13.10 -5.17
N GLU A 30 4.50 13.09 -5.73
CA GLU A 30 3.51 14.13 -5.55
C GLU A 30 2.13 13.52 -5.31
N ILE A 31 1.46 13.94 -4.22
CA ILE A 31 0.14 13.48 -3.80
C ILE A 31 -0.79 14.68 -3.78
N GLY A 32 -1.93 14.56 -4.45
CA GLY A 32 -2.95 15.61 -4.52
C GLY A 32 -3.79 15.70 -3.26
N VAL A 33 -4.38 16.87 -3.01
CA VAL A 33 -5.35 17.04 -1.93
C VAL A 33 -6.59 16.16 -2.16
N GLY A 34 -6.97 15.39 -1.14
CA GLY A 34 -8.11 14.45 -1.18
C GLY A 34 -7.80 13.12 -1.86
N GLU A 35 -6.55 12.87 -2.24
CA GLU A 35 -6.10 11.62 -2.84
C GLU A 35 -5.83 10.57 -1.75
N CYS A 36 -6.20 9.32 -2.01
CA CYS A 36 -5.70 8.16 -1.28
C CYS A 36 -4.56 7.55 -2.07
N PHE A 37 -3.36 7.64 -1.53
CA PHE A 37 -2.13 7.18 -2.18
C PHE A 37 -1.53 5.99 -1.44
N GLY A 38 -1.15 4.95 -2.20
CA GLY A 38 -0.51 3.74 -1.67
C GLY A 38 0.98 3.68 -1.97
N LEU A 39 1.79 3.39 -0.97
CA LEU A 39 3.21 3.05 -1.13
C LEU A 39 3.37 1.54 -0.91
N LEU A 40 3.57 0.80 -2.00
CA LEU A 40 3.59 -0.65 -2.03
C LEU A 40 5.00 -1.19 -2.20
N GLY A 41 5.23 -2.38 -1.68
CA GLY A 41 6.51 -3.08 -1.88
C GLY A 41 6.78 -4.11 -0.79
N PRO A 42 7.79 -4.98 -0.98
CA PRO A 42 8.16 -5.98 0.01
C PRO A 42 8.75 -5.36 1.27
N ASN A 43 8.97 -6.19 2.29
CA ASN A 43 9.71 -5.79 3.47
C ASN A 43 11.13 -5.39 3.08
N GLY A 44 11.66 -4.32 3.68
CA GLY A 44 12.98 -3.80 3.34
C GLY A 44 13.05 -2.98 2.04
N ALA A 45 11.95 -2.78 1.31
CA ALA A 45 11.93 -1.95 0.09
C ALA A 45 12.17 -0.45 0.35
N GLY A 46 12.13 0.00 1.61
CA GLY A 46 12.30 1.41 2.00
C GLY A 46 11.00 2.16 2.28
N LYS A 47 9.83 1.47 2.34
CA LYS A 47 8.51 2.09 2.60
C LYS A 47 8.47 2.85 3.93
N THR A 48 8.74 2.15 5.04
CA THR A 48 8.74 2.74 6.40
C THR A 48 9.72 3.88 6.50
N THR A 49 10.95 3.72 5.99
CA THR A 49 11.95 4.81 5.96
C THR A 49 11.45 6.02 5.17
N THR A 50 10.75 5.79 4.04
CA THR A 50 10.18 6.87 3.24
C THR A 50 9.08 7.59 4.01
N ILE A 51 8.13 6.85 4.62
CA ILE A 51 7.02 7.46 5.36
C ILE A 51 7.51 8.22 6.60
N GLU A 52 8.48 7.68 7.35
CA GLU A 52 9.09 8.34 8.51
C GLU A 52 9.76 9.68 8.14
N MET A 53 10.40 9.76 6.96
CA MET A 53 10.94 11.03 6.46
C MET A 53 9.82 12.01 6.11
N LEU A 54 8.75 11.54 5.48
CA LEU A 54 7.60 12.37 5.12
C LEU A 54 6.85 12.86 6.37
N GLU A 55 6.77 12.06 7.42
CA GLU A 55 6.17 12.43 8.71
C GLU A 55 7.03 13.39 9.54
N GLY A 56 8.28 13.61 9.13
CA GLY A 56 9.25 14.43 9.88
C GLY A 56 9.81 13.73 11.12
N LEU A 57 9.71 12.42 11.22
CA LEU A 57 10.29 11.60 12.28
C LEU A 57 11.75 11.27 11.99
N LEU A 58 12.14 11.26 10.72
CA LEU A 58 13.47 10.94 10.26
C LEU A 58 13.97 12.01 9.28
N ALA A 59 15.14 12.60 9.55
CA ALA A 59 15.76 13.53 8.62
C ALA A 59 16.29 12.80 7.38
N PRO A 60 15.98 13.27 6.15
CA PRO A 60 16.56 12.72 4.93
C PRO A 60 18.07 12.99 4.86
N THR A 61 18.81 12.15 4.16
CA THR A 61 20.22 12.41 3.82
C THR A 61 20.32 13.44 2.70
N ARG A 62 19.33 13.42 1.76
CA ARG A 62 19.22 14.31 0.62
C ARG A 62 17.75 14.42 0.21
N GLY A 63 17.42 15.51 -0.47
CA GLY A 63 16.11 15.78 -1.03
C GLY A 63 15.30 16.79 -0.24
N GLU A 64 14.17 17.16 -0.78
CA GLU A 64 13.26 18.17 -0.22
C GLU A 64 11.87 17.55 0.00
N ILE A 65 11.21 17.97 1.07
CA ILE A 65 9.85 17.55 1.42
C ILE A 65 9.01 18.79 1.65
N GLU A 66 7.87 18.85 0.98
CA GLU A 66 6.84 19.87 1.17
C GLU A 66 5.52 19.19 1.55
N ILE A 67 4.91 19.62 2.65
CA ILE A 67 3.66 19.09 3.17
C ILE A 67 2.68 20.23 3.39
N LEU A 68 1.52 20.16 2.75
CA LEU A 68 0.46 21.17 2.86
C LEU A 68 0.97 22.60 2.64
N GLY A 69 1.94 22.73 1.69
CA GLY A 69 2.58 24.00 1.31
C GLY A 69 3.68 24.49 2.25
N LYS A 70 4.15 23.67 3.19
CA LYS A 70 5.22 23.99 4.13
C LYS A 70 6.34 22.96 4.06
N ARG A 71 7.56 23.36 4.41
CA ARG A 71 8.71 22.46 4.56
C ARG A 71 8.96 22.15 6.03
N TRP A 72 9.49 20.96 6.29
CA TRP A 72 10.00 20.64 7.62
C TRP A 72 11.15 21.59 7.99
N GLY A 73 11.13 22.09 9.23
CA GLY A 73 12.10 23.07 9.73
C GLY A 73 11.61 24.53 9.65
N ASP A 74 10.57 24.85 8.86
CA ASP A 74 10.03 26.20 8.78
C ASP A 74 9.02 26.49 9.92
N ASP A 75 8.05 25.56 10.09
CA ASP A 75 6.99 25.67 11.09
C ASP A 75 6.39 24.28 11.36
N ASP A 76 7.17 23.44 12.01
CA ASP A 76 6.85 22.02 12.25
C ASP A 76 5.56 21.86 13.05
N ASP A 77 5.30 22.73 14.01
CA ASP A 77 4.09 22.62 14.83
C ASP A 77 2.84 22.88 14.01
N ALA A 78 2.85 23.87 13.13
CA ALA A 78 1.72 24.11 12.23
C ALA A 78 1.51 22.96 11.21
N VAL A 79 2.58 22.27 10.80
CA VAL A 79 2.44 21.06 9.98
C VAL A 79 1.83 19.94 10.80
N ARG A 80 2.39 19.62 11.99
CA ARG A 80 1.90 18.56 12.89
C ARG A 80 0.45 18.73 13.28
N GLN A 81 -0.02 19.96 13.48
CA GLN A 81 -1.45 20.26 13.80
C GLN A 81 -2.41 19.84 12.67
N ARG A 82 -1.92 19.65 11.45
CA ARG A 82 -2.72 19.28 10.27
C ARG A 82 -2.50 17.83 9.83
N LEU A 83 -1.62 17.09 10.51
CA LEU A 83 -1.30 15.70 10.24
C LEU A 83 -1.94 14.75 11.24
N GLY A 84 -2.28 13.56 10.75
CA GLY A 84 -2.56 12.38 11.55
C GLY A 84 -1.55 11.30 11.22
N VAL A 85 -1.02 10.62 12.23
CA VAL A 85 -0.01 9.57 12.03
C VAL A 85 -0.42 8.32 12.80
N SER A 86 -0.47 7.18 12.12
CA SER A 86 -0.64 5.87 12.73
C SER A 86 0.52 4.98 12.32
N LEU A 87 1.45 4.77 13.22
CA LEU A 87 2.63 3.93 13.03
C LEU A 87 2.26 2.45 13.04
N GLN A 88 3.09 1.60 12.42
CA GLN A 88 2.92 0.15 12.39
C GLN A 88 2.81 -0.46 13.80
N GLU A 89 3.63 0.00 14.76
CA GLU A 89 3.54 -0.36 16.16
C GLU A 89 3.23 0.88 17.02
N THR A 90 1.97 1.23 17.15
CA THR A 90 1.55 2.30 18.06
C THR A 90 1.45 1.77 19.50
N LYS A 91 2.41 2.12 20.35
CA LYS A 91 2.39 1.79 21.77
C LYS A 91 1.46 2.75 22.52
N LEU A 92 0.27 2.29 22.85
CA LEU A 92 -0.70 3.00 23.67
C LEU A 92 -0.58 2.57 25.14
N ALA A 93 -0.93 3.46 26.07
CA ALA A 93 -0.84 3.18 27.49
C ALA A 93 -1.87 2.15 27.95
N ASP A 94 -1.44 0.98 28.40
CA ASP A 94 -2.27 -0.15 28.76
C ASP A 94 -3.33 0.13 29.82
N LYS A 95 -3.05 1.05 30.75
CA LYS A 95 -3.90 1.41 31.88
C LYS A 95 -4.84 2.60 31.64
N LEU A 96 -4.89 3.11 30.42
CA LEU A 96 -5.90 4.06 30.00
C LEU A 96 -7.09 3.34 29.37
N THR A 97 -8.27 3.92 29.51
CA THR A 97 -9.45 3.51 28.74
C THR A 97 -9.34 4.02 27.31
N VAL A 98 -10.17 3.48 26.41
CA VAL A 98 -10.30 3.99 25.03
C VAL A 98 -10.62 5.49 25.02
N GLU A 99 -11.59 5.94 25.83
CA GLU A 99 -11.97 7.34 25.91
C GLU A 99 -10.84 8.22 26.45
N GLU A 100 -10.17 7.81 27.51
CA GLU A 100 -9.04 8.54 28.07
C GLU A 100 -7.89 8.66 27.08
N THR A 101 -7.62 7.58 26.33
CA THR A 101 -6.58 7.59 25.27
C THR A 101 -6.94 8.60 24.18
N ILE A 102 -8.16 8.54 23.63
CA ILE A 102 -8.60 9.49 22.61
C ILE A 102 -8.59 10.93 23.15
N THR A 103 -9.01 11.15 24.40
CA THR A 103 -9.02 12.46 25.05
C THR A 103 -7.59 13.01 25.21
N LEU A 104 -6.65 12.16 25.59
CA LEU A 104 -5.23 12.51 25.70
C LEU A 104 -4.69 12.97 24.34
N PHE A 105 -4.84 12.16 23.29
CA PHE A 105 -4.35 12.53 21.96
C PHE A 105 -5.06 13.78 21.42
N ARG A 106 -6.36 13.92 21.69
CA ARG A 106 -7.13 15.12 21.36
C ARG A 106 -6.56 16.39 21.98
N SER A 107 -5.94 16.31 23.15
CA SER A 107 -5.40 17.48 23.84
C SER A 107 -4.19 18.11 23.16
N PHE A 108 -3.51 17.37 22.25
CA PHE A 108 -2.36 17.85 21.48
C PHE A 108 -2.72 18.72 20.29
N TYR A 109 -4.04 18.79 19.93
CA TYR A 109 -4.49 19.50 18.73
C TYR A 109 -5.37 20.69 19.07
N ASP A 110 -5.20 21.79 18.35
CA ASP A 110 -6.07 22.97 18.43
C ASP A 110 -7.42 22.71 17.77
N ARG A 111 -7.40 22.17 16.52
CA ARG A 111 -8.58 21.68 15.81
C ARG A 111 -8.79 20.23 16.14
N ARG A 112 -9.96 19.88 16.63
CA ARG A 112 -10.20 18.54 17.18
C ARG A 112 -11.65 18.11 17.03
N ARG A 113 -11.86 16.86 16.69
CA ARG A 113 -13.17 16.22 16.64
C ARG A 113 -13.67 15.89 18.05
N PRO A 114 -15.00 15.86 18.27
CA PRO A 114 -15.57 15.32 19.50
C PRO A 114 -15.18 13.86 19.70
N VAL A 115 -14.89 13.45 20.95
CA VAL A 115 -14.52 12.07 21.28
C VAL A 115 -15.60 11.09 20.84
N GLN A 116 -16.87 11.45 21.02
CA GLN A 116 -18.01 10.61 20.62
C GLN A 116 -18.00 10.33 19.11
N GLU A 117 -17.76 11.34 18.28
CA GLU A 117 -17.67 11.20 16.82
C GLU A 117 -16.54 10.23 16.41
N ILE A 118 -15.38 10.32 17.06
CA ILE A 118 -14.25 9.42 16.80
C ILE A 118 -14.57 7.98 17.23
N LEU A 119 -15.24 7.79 18.36
CA LEU A 119 -15.68 6.46 18.82
C LEU A 119 -16.64 5.82 17.83
N GLU A 120 -17.58 6.59 17.30
CA GLU A 120 -18.55 6.14 16.29
C GLU A 120 -17.84 5.80 14.97
N LEU A 121 -17.00 6.70 14.45
CA LEU A 121 -16.24 6.52 13.21
C LEU A 121 -15.37 5.26 13.25
N THR A 122 -14.74 4.97 14.40
CA THR A 122 -13.84 3.83 14.54
C THR A 122 -14.52 2.57 15.09
N GLY A 123 -15.84 2.62 15.34
CA GLY A 123 -16.61 1.49 15.88
C GLY A 123 -16.13 1.03 17.26
N LEU A 124 -15.72 1.99 18.12
CA LEU A 124 -15.23 1.74 19.48
C LEU A 124 -16.19 2.19 20.57
N THR A 125 -17.41 2.60 20.23
CA THR A 125 -18.40 3.12 21.18
C THR A 125 -18.66 2.15 22.34
N GLU A 126 -18.87 0.86 22.06
CA GLU A 126 -19.10 -0.17 23.10
C GLU A 126 -17.86 -0.46 23.95
N LYS A 127 -16.67 -0.05 23.48
CA LYS A 127 -15.40 -0.24 24.19
C LYS A 127 -14.88 1.02 24.87
N ARG A 128 -15.69 2.09 24.89
CA ARG A 128 -15.37 3.41 25.46
C ARG A 128 -14.66 3.35 26.81
N SER A 129 -15.20 2.57 27.74
CA SER A 129 -14.68 2.41 29.12
C SER A 129 -13.75 1.20 29.28
N SER A 130 -13.40 0.51 28.20
CA SER A 130 -12.50 -0.64 28.25
C SER A 130 -11.05 -0.16 28.31
N TRP A 131 -10.22 -0.81 29.12
CA TRP A 131 -8.80 -0.53 29.15
C TRP A 131 -8.12 -1.01 27.86
N VAL A 132 -7.11 -0.28 27.40
CA VAL A 132 -6.35 -0.59 26.17
C VAL A 132 -5.78 -2.02 26.19
N VAL A 133 -5.26 -2.47 27.32
CA VAL A 133 -4.73 -3.84 27.48
C VAL A 133 -5.75 -4.93 27.21
N LYS A 134 -7.05 -4.64 27.38
CA LYS A 134 -8.15 -5.62 27.17
C LYS A 134 -8.69 -5.64 25.73
N LEU A 135 -8.18 -4.79 24.87
CA LEU A 135 -8.61 -4.73 23.48
C LEU A 135 -7.99 -5.86 22.65
N SER A 136 -8.75 -6.39 21.70
CA SER A 136 -8.19 -7.25 20.65
C SER A 136 -7.21 -6.48 19.76
N GLY A 137 -6.38 -7.19 18.98
CA GLY A 137 -5.46 -6.57 18.01
C GLY A 137 -6.17 -5.59 17.08
N GLY A 138 -7.29 -6.01 16.47
CA GLY A 138 -8.09 -5.15 15.60
C GLY A 138 -8.73 -3.95 16.32
N GLN A 139 -9.11 -4.08 17.59
CA GLN A 139 -9.61 -2.96 18.39
C GLN A 139 -8.48 -1.98 18.73
N ARG A 140 -7.29 -2.46 19.06
CA ARG A 140 -6.11 -1.62 19.29
C ARG A 140 -5.72 -0.85 18.04
N GLN A 141 -5.72 -1.50 16.88
CA GLN A 141 -5.44 -0.84 15.60
C GLN A 141 -6.45 0.26 15.30
N ARG A 142 -7.75 0.01 15.52
CA ARG A 142 -8.78 1.05 15.36
C ARG A 142 -8.61 2.20 16.34
N LEU A 143 -8.15 1.94 17.56
CA LEU A 143 -7.81 2.97 18.53
C LEU A 143 -6.59 3.79 18.10
N ALA A 144 -5.56 3.17 17.52
CA ALA A 144 -4.40 3.88 16.96
C ALA A 144 -4.84 4.85 15.85
N ILE A 145 -5.72 4.40 14.96
CA ILE A 145 -6.30 5.25 13.92
C ILE A 145 -7.20 6.33 14.50
N ALA A 146 -8.00 6.03 15.53
CA ALA A 146 -8.78 7.03 16.26
C ALA A 146 -7.90 8.18 16.77
N CYS A 147 -6.72 7.84 17.34
CA CYS A 147 -5.74 8.82 17.79
C CYS A 147 -5.16 9.66 16.64
N ALA A 148 -4.96 9.06 15.46
CA ALA A 148 -4.50 9.78 14.28
C ALA A 148 -5.56 10.74 13.71
N LEU A 149 -6.85 10.40 13.83
CA LEU A 149 -7.96 11.18 13.26
C LEU A 149 -8.51 12.27 14.17
N VAL A 150 -8.22 12.22 15.48
CA VAL A 150 -8.84 13.10 16.49
C VAL A 150 -8.53 14.58 16.29
N GLY A 151 -7.37 14.91 15.69
CA GLY A 151 -6.95 16.27 15.34
C GLY A 151 -7.65 16.86 14.10
N ASN A 152 -8.62 16.15 13.51
CA ASN A 152 -9.24 16.53 12.24
C ASN A 152 -8.22 16.85 11.14
N PRO A 153 -7.26 15.95 10.89
CA PRO A 153 -6.12 16.20 9.98
C PRO A 153 -6.57 16.42 8.54
N GLU A 154 -5.71 17.08 7.76
CA GLU A 154 -5.87 17.26 6.32
C GLU A 154 -5.15 16.14 5.54
N LEU A 155 -4.07 15.60 6.13
CA LEU A 155 -3.29 14.46 5.61
C LEU A 155 -3.08 13.44 6.72
N VAL A 156 -3.35 12.17 6.43
CA VAL A 156 -3.12 11.05 7.36
C VAL A 156 -2.10 10.09 6.76
N PHE A 157 -1.15 9.70 7.58
CA PHE A 157 -0.19 8.64 7.30
C PHE A 157 -0.62 7.37 8.04
N LEU A 158 -0.68 6.25 7.32
CA LEU A 158 -1.05 4.94 7.85
C LEU A 158 0.01 3.93 7.45
N ASP A 159 0.89 3.57 8.39
CA ASP A 159 1.93 2.58 8.12
C ASP A 159 1.41 1.17 8.39
N GLU A 160 1.24 0.39 7.32
CA GLU A 160 0.72 -0.99 7.32
C GLU A 160 -0.54 -1.20 8.19
N PRO A 161 -1.62 -0.41 7.99
CA PRO A 161 -2.72 -0.30 8.93
C PRO A 161 -3.51 -1.59 9.13
N THR A 162 -3.42 -2.57 8.23
CA THR A 162 -4.21 -3.81 8.29
C THR A 162 -3.39 -5.05 8.58
N THR A 163 -2.09 -4.90 8.83
CA THR A 163 -1.20 -6.04 9.12
C THR A 163 -1.64 -6.75 10.40
N GLY A 164 -1.73 -8.09 10.33
CA GLY A 164 -2.13 -8.92 11.46
C GLY A 164 -3.62 -8.87 11.82
N LEU A 165 -4.45 -8.19 11.04
CA LEU A 165 -5.89 -8.14 11.26
C LEU A 165 -6.62 -9.32 10.60
N ASP A 166 -7.68 -9.80 11.29
CA ASP A 166 -8.64 -10.69 10.68
C ASP A 166 -9.41 -10.03 9.53
N PRO A 167 -10.02 -10.80 8.60
CA PRO A 167 -10.69 -10.24 7.42
C PRO A 167 -11.85 -9.28 7.74
N GLN A 168 -12.52 -9.44 8.88
CA GLN A 168 -13.62 -8.56 9.27
C GLN A 168 -13.08 -7.21 9.77
N SER A 169 -12.07 -7.24 10.64
CA SER A 169 -11.40 -6.05 11.15
C SER A 169 -10.75 -5.24 10.02
N ARG A 170 -10.14 -5.92 9.03
CA ARG A 170 -9.57 -5.29 7.84
C ARG A 170 -10.63 -4.54 7.04
N ARG A 171 -11.78 -5.19 6.74
CA ARG A 171 -12.88 -4.52 5.99
C ARG A 171 -13.42 -3.32 6.72
N HIS A 172 -13.61 -3.40 8.03
CA HIS A 172 -14.06 -2.25 8.82
C HIS A 172 -13.06 -1.08 8.77
N LEU A 173 -11.77 -1.38 8.79
CA LEU A 173 -10.73 -0.36 8.64
C LEU A 173 -10.77 0.31 7.27
N TRP A 174 -10.98 -0.47 6.21
CA TRP A 174 -11.16 0.09 4.86
C TRP A 174 -12.36 1.03 4.78
N ASP A 175 -13.45 0.74 5.50
CA ASP A 175 -14.62 1.64 5.56
C ASP A 175 -14.26 2.96 6.24
N ILE A 176 -13.52 2.93 7.36
CA ILE A 176 -13.02 4.14 8.03
C ILE A 176 -12.18 5.01 7.07
N ILE A 177 -11.25 4.40 6.32
CA ILE A 177 -10.40 5.11 5.36
C ILE A 177 -11.26 5.72 4.24
N ARG A 178 -12.25 4.99 3.74
CA ARG A 178 -13.18 5.50 2.71
C ARG A 178 -14.01 6.67 3.20
N ASP A 179 -14.52 6.61 4.43
CA ASP A 179 -15.31 7.69 5.00
C ASP A 179 -14.48 8.94 5.19
N PHE A 180 -13.25 8.81 5.69
CA PHE A 180 -12.29 9.89 5.80
C PHE A 180 -11.99 10.55 4.44
N ARG A 181 -11.82 9.73 3.39
CA ARG A 181 -11.63 10.19 2.02
C ARG A 181 -12.86 10.94 1.48
N ARG A 182 -14.09 10.51 1.80
CA ARG A 182 -15.34 11.24 1.42
C ARG A 182 -15.36 12.67 1.94
N GLU A 183 -14.68 12.93 3.04
CA GLU A 183 -14.49 14.29 3.58
C GLU A 183 -13.40 15.10 2.84
N ARG A 184 -12.92 14.62 1.69
CA ARG A 184 -11.81 15.21 0.91
C ARG A 184 -10.50 15.32 1.67
N LYS A 185 -10.26 14.43 2.62
CA LYS A 185 -8.99 14.33 3.32
C LYS A 185 -8.02 13.46 2.53
N THR A 186 -6.74 13.77 2.64
CA THR A 186 -5.66 13.03 1.96
C THR A 186 -5.19 11.87 2.83
N VAL A 187 -4.93 10.73 2.22
CA VAL A 187 -4.39 9.55 2.90
C VAL A 187 -3.16 9.06 2.16
N LEU A 188 -2.07 8.87 2.88
CA LEU A 188 -0.92 8.08 2.42
C LEU A 188 -0.84 6.82 3.27
N LEU A 189 -0.97 5.65 2.64
CA LEU A 189 -0.82 4.39 3.34
C LEU A 189 0.35 3.58 2.75
N THR A 190 1.03 2.83 3.61
CA THR A 190 1.93 1.76 3.18
C THR A 190 1.21 0.43 3.31
N THR A 191 1.48 -0.48 2.42
CA THR A 191 0.97 -1.85 2.51
C THR A 191 1.83 -2.80 1.67
N HIS A 192 1.82 -4.06 2.06
CA HIS A 192 2.27 -5.18 1.24
C HIS A 192 1.08 -6.00 0.70
N TYR A 193 -0.17 -5.62 1.05
CA TYR A 193 -1.39 -6.25 0.52
C TYR A 193 -1.89 -5.51 -0.73
N MET A 194 -1.74 -6.13 -1.90
CA MET A 194 -2.16 -5.55 -3.18
C MET A 194 -3.67 -5.28 -3.23
N GLU A 195 -4.49 -6.19 -2.68
CA GLU A 195 -5.93 -6.02 -2.62
C GLU A 195 -6.33 -4.74 -1.87
N GLU A 196 -5.60 -4.38 -0.81
CA GLU A 196 -5.84 -3.15 -0.06
C GLU A 196 -5.62 -1.91 -0.94
N ALA A 197 -4.50 -1.90 -1.65
CA ALA A 197 -4.16 -0.81 -2.55
C ALA A 197 -5.14 -0.68 -3.72
N GLU A 198 -5.55 -1.79 -4.32
CA GLU A 198 -6.55 -1.81 -5.40
C GLU A 198 -7.91 -1.27 -4.96
N ARG A 199 -8.29 -1.53 -3.70
CA ARG A 199 -9.60 -1.14 -3.16
C ARG A 199 -9.66 0.29 -2.63
N LEU A 200 -8.56 0.81 -2.15
CA LEU A 200 -8.52 2.08 -1.41
C LEU A 200 -7.85 3.21 -2.17
N CYS A 201 -6.79 2.90 -2.95
CA CYS A 201 -5.92 3.93 -3.49
C CYS A 201 -6.36 4.41 -4.88
N ASP A 202 -6.29 5.73 -5.09
CA ASP A 202 -6.46 6.35 -6.40
C ASP A 202 -5.22 6.12 -7.27
N ARG A 203 -4.06 6.27 -6.64
CA ARG A 203 -2.75 5.99 -7.23
C ARG A 203 -1.87 5.25 -6.24
N VAL A 204 -0.92 4.52 -6.80
CA VAL A 204 0.07 3.74 -6.03
C VAL A 204 1.46 3.94 -6.62
N ALA A 205 2.46 3.94 -5.74
CA ALA A 205 3.86 3.76 -6.11
C ALA A 205 4.32 2.39 -5.64
N ILE A 206 4.84 1.60 -6.55
CA ILE A 206 5.49 0.32 -6.22
C ILE A 206 6.97 0.63 -5.99
N VAL A 207 7.44 0.29 -4.79
CA VAL A 207 8.82 0.54 -4.35
C VAL A 207 9.56 -0.78 -4.23
N ASP A 208 10.75 -0.83 -4.80
CA ASP A 208 11.68 -1.93 -4.63
C ASP A 208 13.12 -1.39 -4.53
N HIS A 209 13.91 -1.98 -3.60
CA HIS A 209 15.29 -1.56 -3.35
C HIS A 209 15.49 -0.04 -3.23
N GLY A 210 14.58 0.65 -2.54
CA GLY A 210 14.64 2.09 -2.27
C GLY A 210 14.28 2.99 -3.45
N LYS A 211 13.69 2.45 -4.52
CA LYS A 211 13.26 3.20 -5.72
C LYS A 211 11.81 2.95 -6.07
N ILE A 212 11.14 3.94 -6.64
CA ILE A 212 9.85 3.73 -7.29
C ILE A 212 10.09 3.04 -8.63
N ILE A 213 9.55 1.82 -8.80
CA ILE A 213 9.65 1.04 -10.05
C ILE A 213 8.40 1.13 -10.91
N ALA A 214 7.26 1.52 -10.31
CA ALA A 214 6.02 1.84 -11.05
C ALA A 214 5.21 2.88 -10.29
N LEU A 215 4.50 3.74 -11.02
CA LEU A 215 3.62 4.79 -10.49
C LEU A 215 2.40 4.93 -11.42
N GLY A 216 1.21 4.94 -10.85
CA GLY A 216 -0.05 5.12 -11.57
C GLY A 216 -1.25 4.69 -10.74
N SER A 217 -2.46 4.76 -11.32
CA SER A 217 -3.61 4.11 -10.69
C SER A 217 -3.48 2.59 -10.77
N PRO A 218 -4.06 1.83 -9.82
CA PRO A 218 -4.06 0.37 -9.88
C PRO A 218 -4.48 -0.17 -11.26
N ARG A 219 -5.54 0.40 -11.81
CA ARG A 219 -6.07 0.02 -13.13
C ARG A 219 -5.06 0.27 -14.27
N GLU A 220 -4.42 1.46 -14.30
CA GLU A 220 -3.41 1.78 -15.32
C GLU A 220 -2.21 0.83 -15.24
N LEU A 221 -1.76 0.50 -14.02
CA LEU A 221 -0.63 -0.40 -13.83
C LEU A 221 -0.96 -1.82 -14.29
N ILE A 222 -2.15 -2.33 -13.94
CA ILE A 222 -2.61 -3.65 -14.39
C ILE A 222 -2.76 -3.68 -15.92
N GLN A 223 -3.31 -2.62 -16.54
CA GLN A 223 -3.42 -2.54 -17.99
C GLN A 223 -2.06 -2.56 -18.73
N ARG A 224 -0.99 -2.09 -18.08
CA ARG A 224 0.38 -2.18 -18.64
C ARG A 224 0.92 -3.60 -18.78
N LEU A 225 0.33 -4.58 -18.10
CA LEU A 225 0.64 -6.01 -18.33
C LEU A 225 0.22 -6.46 -19.72
N GLY A 226 -0.70 -5.71 -20.37
CA GLY A 226 -1.20 -6.03 -21.72
C GLY A 226 -2.26 -7.11 -21.76
N GLY A 227 -2.76 -7.59 -20.60
CA GLY A 227 -3.83 -8.56 -20.48
C GLY A 227 -4.66 -8.35 -19.21
N ASP A 228 -5.97 -8.56 -19.32
CA ASP A 228 -6.92 -8.43 -18.19
C ASP A 228 -7.00 -9.70 -17.34
N HIS A 229 -6.43 -10.81 -17.85
CA HIS A 229 -6.45 -12.11 -17.20
C HIS A 229 -5.05 -12.69 -17.08
N VAL A 230 -4.85 -13.52 -16.07
CA VAL A 230 -3.67 -14.38 -15.92
C VAL A 230 -4.10 -15.82 -16.01
N VAL A 231 -3.40 -16.58 -16.86
CA VAL A 231 -3.47 -18.04 -16.92
C VAL A 231 -2.26 -18.58 -16.19
N GLU A 232 -2.48 -19.31 -15.12
CA GLU A 232 -1.43 -19.98 -14.33
C GLU A 232 -1.47 -21.47 -14.67
N LEU A 233 -0.29 -22.05 -14.88
CA LEU A 233 -0.17 -23.46 -15.17
C LEU A 233 1.07 -24.09 -14.52
N GLU A 234 0.94 -25.38 -14.19
CA GLU A 234 2.02 -26.26 -13.79
C GLU A 234 2.10 -27.41 -14.77
N VAL A 235 3.29 -27.81 -15.12
CA VAL A 235 3.58 -28.90 -16.05
C VAL A 235 4.58 -29.87 -15.45
N ASN A 236 4.59 -31.14 -15.87
CA ASN A 236 5.46 -32.18 -15.39
C ASN A 236 6.96 -31.89 -15.56
N ASP A 237 7.34 -31.10 -16.57
CA ASP A 237 8.73 -30.71 -16.84
C ASP A 237 8.81 -29.24 -17.26
N PRO A 238 8.81 -28.29 -16.29
CA PRO A 238 8.87 -26.86 -16.59
C PRO A 238 10.14 -26.43 -17.35
N ALA A 239 11.23 -27.19 -17.23
CA ALA A 239 12.49 -26.86 -17.89
C ALA A 239 12.44 -26.94 -19.42
N ARG A 240 11.48 -27.71 -19.96
CA ARG A 240 11.25 -27.79 -21.40
C ARG A 240 10.49 -26.61 -22.00
N ILE A 241 9.93 -25.77 -21.17
CA ILE A 241 9.12 -24.64 -21.60
C ILE A 241 9.98 -23.38 -21.60
N ALA A 242 10.20 -22.81 -22.76
CA ALA A 242 10.87 -21.51 -22.89
C ALA A 242 9.83 -20.41 -22.71
N ILE A 243 10.07 -19.48 -21.78
CA ILE A 243 9.16 -18.37 -21.48
C ILE A 243 8.95 -17.49 -22.72
N GLU A 244 10.01 -17.24 -23.47
CA GLU A 244 9.99 -16.44 -24.69
C GLU A 244 9.10 -17.03 -25.79
N ASP A 245 8.89 -18.34 -25.79
CA ASP A 245 7.98 -19.01 -26.73
C ASP A 245 6.52 -18.84 -26.32
N LEU A 246 6.24 -18.81 -25.02
CA LEU A 246 4.89 -18.57 -24.50
C LEU A 246 4.38 -17.18 -24.88
N GLU A 247 5.24 -16.17 -24.93
CA GLU A 247 4.88 -14.81 -25.36
C GLU A 247 4.52 -14.69 -26.84
N LYS A 248 4.90 -15.68 -27.66
CA LYS A 248 4.55 -15.74 -29.08
C LYS A 248 3.15 -16.34 -29.32
N LEU A 249 2.54 -16.94 -28.29
CA LEU A 249 1.24 -17.55 -28.42
C LEU A 249 0.14 -16.49 -28.63
N PRO A 250 -0.93 -16.82 -29.36
CA PRO A 250 -2.05 -15.91 -29.57
C PRO A 250 -2.62 -15.38 -28.25
N SER A 251 -2.85 -14.06 -28.21
CA SER A 251 -3.43 -13.35 -27.06
C SER A 251 -2.58 -13.32 -25.77
N VAL A 252 -1.37 -13.87 -25.78
CA VAL A 252 -0.40 -13.73 -24.68
C VAL A 252 0.36 -12.42 -24.86
N SER A 253 0.44 -11.61 -23.81
CA SER A 253 1.13 -10.32 -23.80
C SER A 253 2.45 -10.37 -23.04
N ARG A 254 2.49 -11.15 -21.97
CA ARG A 254 3.66 -11.39 -21.14
C ARG A 254 3.61 -12.77 -20.52
N SER A 255 4.77 -13.31 -20.21
CA SER A 255 4.92 -14.54 -19.44
C SER A 255 5.96 -14.37 -18.34
N TYR A 256 5.79 -15.12 -17.27
CA TYR A 256 6.75 -15.19 -16.16
C TYR A 256 6.82 -16.61 -15.60
N ARG A 257 7.90 -16.90 -14.89
CA ARG A 257 8.08 -18.16 -14.19
C ARG A 257 8.38 -17.91 -12.73
N GLU A 258 7.73 -18.67 -11.87
CA GLU A 258 7.96 -18.68 -10.44
C GLU A 258 8.09 -20.11 -9.95
N GLY A 259 9.32 -20.55 -9.71
CA GLY A 259 9.58 -21.96 -9.46
C GLY A 259 9.06 -22.83 -10.62
N ASP A 260 8.12 -23.71 -10.33
CA ASP A 260 7.47 -24.59 -11.30
C ASP A 260 6.20 -23.99 -11.92
N LEU A 261 5.67 -22.91 -11.35
CA LEU A 261 4.49 -22.20 -11.84
C LEU A 261 4.86 -21.29 -13.02
N LEU A 262 4.09 -21.38 -14.09
CA LEU A 262 4.17 -20.51 -15.25
C LEU A 262 2.93 -19.61 -15.27
N GLY A 263 3.12 -18.30 -15.42
CA GLY A 263 2.05 -17.31 -15.51
C GLY A 263 2.05 -16.62 -16.88
N LEU A 264 0.86 -16.48 -17.47
CA LEU A 264 0.65 -15.82 -18.77
C LEU A 264 -0.37 -14.69 -18.59
N ALA A 265 0.05 -13.46 -18.83
CA ALA A 265 -0.89 -12.33 -18.97
C ALA A 265 -1.54 -12.39 -20.35
N VAL A 266 -2.87 -12.54 -20.38
CA VAL A 266 -3.61 -12.79 -21.62
C VAL A 266 -4.77 -11.80 -21.77
N LYS A 267 -5.04 -11.39 -23.03
CA LYS A 267 -6.21 -10.55 -23.36
C LYS A 267 -7.49 -11.39 -23.48
N GLU A 268 -7.41 -12.49 -24.19
CA GLU A 268 -8.54 -13.34 -24.53
C GLU A 268 -8.23 -14.79 -24.16
N VAL A 269 -8.74 -15.22 -23.02
CA VAL A 269 -8.51 -16.55 -22.43
C VAL A 269 -8.89 -17.67 -23.41
N HIS A 270 -9.99 -17.48 -24.16
CA HIS A 270 -10.49 -18.48 -25.12
C HIS A 270 -9.60 -18.70 -26.34
N LEU A 271 -8.69 -17.76 -26.64
CA LEU A 271 -7.66 -17.93 -27.68
C LEU A 271 -6.34 -18.45 -27.11
N ALA A 272 -5.96 -17.96 -25.92
CA ALA A 272 -4.70 -18.31 -25.29
C ALA A 272 -4.64 -19.79 -24.85
N ILE A 273 -5.71 -20.30 -24.19
CA ILE A 273 -5.72 -21.67 -23.67
C ILE A 273 -5.59 -22.72 -24.75
N PRO A 274 -6.35 -22.73 -25.87
CA PRO A 274 -6.17 -23.71 -26.94
C PRO A 274 -4.78 -23.68 -27.57
N ALA A 275 -4.20 -22.47 -27.77
CA ALA A 275 -2.85 -22.32 -28.30
C ALA A 275 -1.79 -22.86 -27.33
N LEU A 276 -1.96 -22.62 -26.03
CA LEU A 276 -1.12 -23.17 -24.97
C LEU A 276 -1.16 -24.71 -24.96
N MET A 277 -2.37 -25.29 -25.03
CA MET A 277 -2.52 -26.75 -25.06
C MET A 277 -1.85 -27.40 -26.28
N ALA A 278 -1.97 -26.76 -27.44
CA ALA A 278 -1.28 -27.22 -28.65
C ALA A 278 0.25 -27.16 -28.48
N TYR A 279 0.76 -26.05 -27.94
CA TYR A 279 2.18 -25.83 -27.66
C TYR A 279 2.75 -26.89 -26.68
N LEU A 280 2.03 -27.20 -25.60
CA LEU A 280 2.44 -28.23 -24.64
C LEU A 280 2.45 -29.63 -25.28
N GLY A 281 1.42 -29.95 -26.07
CA GLY A 281 1.31 -31.21 -26.78
C GLY A 281 2.47 -31.45 -27.77
N GLU A 282 2.89 -30.42 -28.52
CA GLU A 282 4.03 -30.50 -29.44
C GLU A 282 5.34 -30.81 -28.72
N ARG A 283 5.49 -30.43 -27.46
CA ARG A 283 6.69 -30.64 -26.63
C ARG A 283 6.62 -31.87 -25.74
N GLY A 284 5.51 -32.60 -25.78
CA GLY A 284 5.26 -33.75 -24.91
C GLY A 284 5.26 -33.40 -23.43
N SER A 285 4.86 -32.17 -23.09
CA SER A 285 4.69 -31.72 -21.72
C SER A 285 3.24 -31.93 -21.30
N GLU A 286 3.04 -32.57 -20.15
CA GLU A 286 1.73 -32.83 -19.59
C GLU A 286 1.34 -31.69 -18.63
N LEU A 287 0.12 -31.20 -18.77
CA LEU A 287 -0.46 -30.18 -17.91
C LEU A 287 -0.90 -30.85 -16.59
N GLU A 288 -0.39 -30.39 -15.45
CA GLU A 288 -0.76 -30.88 -14.13
C GLU A 288 -1.83 -29.98 -13.50
N HIS A 289 -1.66 -28.67 -13.61
CA HIS A 289 -2.63 -27.69 -13.10
C HIS A 289 -2.82 -26.55 -14.08
N LEU A 290 -4.06 -26.03 -14.17
CA LEU A 290 -4.40 -24.82 -14.90
C LEU A 290 -5.47 -24.04 -14.16
N SER A 291 -5.21 -22.76 -13.92
CA SER A 291 -6.18 -21.82 -13.37
C SER A 291 -6.22 -20.53 -14.17
N THR A 292 -7.33 -19.82 -14.04
CA THR A 292 -7.48 -18.48 -14.63
C THR A 292 -8.04 -17.52 -13.61
N ARG A 293 -7.51 -16.30 -13.58
CA ARG A 293 -7.99 -15.22 -12.71
C ARG A 293 -7.82 -13.86 -13.39
N HIS A 294 -8.42 -12.82 -12.81
CA HIS A 294 -8.12 -11.45 -13.23
C HIS A 294 -6.71 -11.06 -12.83
N ALA A 295 -6.05 -10.28 -13.69
CA ALA A 295 -4.76 -9.68 -13.38
C ALA A 295 -4.89 -8.69 -12.21
N SER A 296 -3.86 -8.62 -11.38
CA SER A 296 -3.80 -7.82 -10.15
C SER A 296 -2.50 -7.00 -10.09
N LEU A 297 -2.39 -6.12 -9.10
CA LEU A 297 -1.12 -5.43 -8.82
C LEU A 297 0.02 -6.39 -8.42
N GLU A 298 -0.30 -7.57 -7.89
CA GLU A 298 0.71 -8.60 -7.60
C GLU A 298 1.40 -9.06 -8.88
N ASP A 299 0.63 -9.26 -9.96
CA ASP A 299 1.17 -9.62 -11.28
C ASP A 299 2.03 -8.50 -11.87
N VAL A 300 1.65 -7.24 -11.63
CA VAL A 300 2.49 -6.08 -12.00
C VAL A 300 3.84 -6.17 -11.29
N PHE A 301 3.83 -6.43 -9.97
CA PHE A 301 5.05 -6.52 -9.18
C PHE A 301 5.93 -7.69 -9.66
N VAL A 302 5.35 -8.88 -9.81
CA VAL A 302 6.07 -10.06 -10.31
C VAL A 302 6.66 -9.80 -11.71
N SER A 303 5.87 -9.20 -12.60
CA SER A 303 6.31 -8.84 -13.96
C SER A 303 7.50 -7.86 -13.98
N LEU A 304 7.61 -6.97 -12.99
CA LEU A 304 8.69 -5.98 -12.89
C LEU A 304 9.93 -6.50 -12.17
N THR A 305 9.77 -7.44 -11.23
CA THR A 305 10.85 -7.86 -10.32
C THR A 305 11.24 -9.33 -10.47
N GLY A 306 10.39 -10.15 -11.10
CA GLY A 306 10.58 -11.61 -11.22
C GLY A 306 10.36 -12.38 -9.92
N ARG A 307 9.77 -11.77 -8.88
CA ARG A 307 9.53 -12.38 -7.56
C ARG A 307 8.24 -11.89 -6.93
N HIS A 308 7.62 -12.69 -6.04
CA HIS A 308 6.48 -12.27 -5.25
C HIS A 308 6.86 -11.34 -4.09
N LEU A 309 5.87 -10.55 -3.62
CA LEU A 309 6.04 -9.65 -2.48
C LEU A 309 6.32 -10.35 -1.16
N ARG A 310 5.92 -11.63 -1.05
CA ARG A 310 6.02 -12.41 0.20
C ARG A 310 7.37 -13.08 0.40
N ASP A 311 8.24 -13.05 -0.59
CA ASP A 311 9.56 -13.72 -0.60
C ASP A 311 10.71 -12.83 -0.10
N GLY A 312 10.38 -11.77 0.66
CA GLY A 312 11.33 -10.81 1.21
C GLY A 312 11.50 -10.93 2.71
#